data_5d64e9c4fd76168a224ce8b4c470b223
#
_entry.id   5d64e9c4fd76168a224ce8b4c470b223
#
_cell.length_a   1.000
_cell.length_b   1.000
_cell.length_c   1.000
_cell.angle_alpha   90.00
_cell.angle_beta   90.00
_cell.angle_gamma   90.00
#
_symmetry.space_group_name_H-M   'P 1'
#
loop_
_entity.id
_entity.type
_entity.pdbx_description
1 polymer ?
#
loop_
_entity_poly.entity_id
_entity_poly.type
_entity_poly.pdbx_seq_one_letter_code
_entity_poly.pdbx_strand_id
1 'polypeptide(L)'
;PFNRAKWYESDILAKQGFLFRNGDIRRWENFDDALIVIYHSWTTSIHFIKELDPKERIVKLAPISTWPIGYWWEYNTRYHVENVAEALDQPGEWYLDRGTGTLSYWPLPGEDMTKVEAIAPIVRQTLVAFKGRPEAKRFVEHLRFRGISFQHTECLLAPDMPTDQQGATERAPLVAAEGLRHCVFEDCEIAHAGENGLWLDRGCSDNVVRRCRIRDLGASAVFLGPKADGDAASMPVERNVLDNNFIQGGSHIFRGSQGVWVGRSSHNQVTHNEIADFCHIGISVGHSWGYAPTSAHDNLVAFNHVHHISNGMFSDGGGIYTLGISPGTVIRNNVVHDVTPTPLMPVGGCGIYHDEGSTGILVENNVVYDVGAAAYHQHYGRENVARNNIFAFGGRDPITCARPEEHLSYTFEGNIALSNAGQATSDHFSPMKCKTEFRRNLYWDTSGKEPLFSGVSFAEWQRTGRDRDSRIADPQFYDAKRRDFRLKPGSPALAMGFRPIPIEQAGLYGEAAWVAAPSKVRREPLPPLPPPPPPPPPRPMV
;
A
#
# COMPACT_ATOMS: atom_id res chain seq x y z
N PRO A 1 15.90 18.24 26.51
CA PRO A 1 15.24 19.12 25.56
C PRO A 1 15.89 18.90 24.19
N PHE A 2 15.10 18.43 23.26
CA PHE A 2 15.50 18.18 21.88
C PHE A 2 15.82 19.53 21.21
N ASN A 3 17.08 19.75 20.84
CA ASN A 3 17.44 21.01 20.18
C ASN A 3 17.13 20.91 18.68
N ARG A 4 15.97 21.44 18.28
CA ARG A 4 15.44 21.42 16.91
C ARG A 4 16.43 21.97 15.86
N ALA A 5 17.28 22.92 16.22
CA ALA A 5 18.26 23.53 15.30
C ALA A 5 19.40 22.56 14.94
N LYS A 6 19.95 21.82 15.91
CA LYS A 6 20.95 20.77 15.66
C LYS A 6 20.37 19.58 14.87
N TRP A 7 19.08 19.33 15.03
CA TRP A 7 18.37 18.29 14.31
C TRP A 7 18.24 18.63 12.81
N TYR A 8 18.00 19.90 12.48
CA TYR A 8 17.92 20.38 11.09
C TYR A 8 19.23 20.27 10.33
N GLU A 9 20.39 20.56 10.95
CA GLU A 9 21.69 20.45 10.26
C GLU A 9 22.07 18.99 9.99
N SER A 10 21.88 18.09 10.94
CA SER A 10 22.11 16.66 10.74
C SER A 10 21.14 16.07 9.70
N ASP A 11 19.92 16.59 9.61
CA ASP A 11 18.90 16.21 8.67
C ASP A 11 19.30 16.53 7.22
N ILE A 12 19.86 17.73 6.98
CA ILE A 12 20.35 18.14 5.66
C ILE A 12 21.49 17.23 5.17
N LEU A 13 22.47 16.93 6.03
CA LEU A 13 23.58 16.05 5.68
C LEU A 13 23.12 14.63 5.37
N ALA A 14 22.17 14.10 6.14
CA ALA A 14 21.59 12.77 5.95
C ALA A 14 20.76 12.65 4.66
N LYS A 15 20.39 13.75 4.02
CA LYS A 15 19.73 13.77 2.69
C LYS A 15 20.72 13.79 1.53
N GLN A 16 21.95 14.22 1.76
CA GLN A 16 22.94 14.40 0.68
C GLN A 16 23.74 13.14 0.35
N GLY A 17 23.81 12.19 1.27
CA GLY A 17 24.61 10.99 1.11
C GLY A 17 24.71 10.15 2.38
N PHE A 18 25.52 9.12 2.33
CA PHE A 18 25.69 8.19 3.46
C PHE A 18 27.06 7.49 3.44
N LEU A 19 27.40 6.85 4.56
CA LEU A 19 28.54 5.96 4.67
C LEU A 19 28.15 4.57 4.18
N PHE A 20 28.77 4.09 3.11
CA PHE A 20 28.48 2.77 2.56
C PHE A 20 29.36 1.67 3.17
N ARG A 21 28.90 0.43 3.11
CA ARG A 21 29.66 -0.73 3.54
C ARG A 21 30.82 -0.99 2.59
N ASN A 22 31.97 -1.37 3.14
CA ASN A 22 33.17 -1.59 2.35
C ASN A 22 32.95 -2.66 1.25
N GLY A 23 33.25 -2.27 0.02
CA GLY A 23 33.09 -3.13 -1.16
C GLY A 23 31.78 -2.96 -1.93
N ASP A 24 30.75 -2.35 -1.35
CA ASP A 24 29.44 -2.24 -1.97
C ASP A 24 29.41 -1.21 -3.11
N ILE A 25 30.14 -0.12 -2.98
CA ILE A 25 30.20 0.95 -3.98
C ILE A 25 31.66 1.18 -4.37
N ARG A 26 31.91 1.16 -5.66
CA ARG A 26 33.23 1.42 -6.25
C ARG A 26 33.09 2.25 -7.53
N ARG A 27 34.19 2.68 -8.09
CA ARG A 27 34.17 3.37 -9.38
C ARG A 27 34.12 2.32 -10.49
N TRP A 28 32.91 2.02 -10.96
CA TRP A 28 32.67 1.15 -12.12
C TRP A 28 33.03 1.86 -13.44
N GLU A 29 33.10 1.12 -14.52
CA GLU A 29 33.40 1.69 -15.85
C GLU A 29 32.32 2.68 -16.31
N ASN A 30 31.03 2.38 -16.06
CA ASN A 30 29.88 3.23 -16.38
C ASN A 30 29.37 4.02 -15.16
N PHE A 31 30.28 4.55 -14.34
CA PHE A 31 29.98 5.16 -13.05
C PHE A 31 28.87 6.23 -13.08
N ASP A 32 28.83 7.02 -14.15
CA ASP A 32 27.85 8.12 -14.30
C ASP A 32 26.42 7.62 -14.57
N ASP A 33 26.26 6.37 -15.00
CA ASP A 33 24.97 5.70 -15.21
C ASP A 33 24.52 4.83 -14.02
N ALA A 34 25.42 4.58 -13.07
CA ALA A 34 25.10 3.76 -11.90
C ALA A 34 24.08 4.46 -11.00
N LEU A 35 23.12 3.69 -10.53
CA LEU A 35 22.04 4.15 -9.67
C LEU A 35 22.13 3.52 -8.29
N ILE A 36 21.74 4.27 -7.26
CA ILE A 36 21.58 3.78 -5.90
C ILE A 36 20.11 3.88 -5.53
N VAL A 37 19.49 2.76 -5.20
CA VAL A 37 18.13 2.68 -4.66
C VAL A 37 18.20 2.56 -3.16
N ILE A 38 17.58 3.49 -2.44
CA ILE A 38 17.57 3.55 -0.98
C ILE A 38 16.16 3.26 -0.46
N TYR A 39 16.05 2.36 0.53
CA TYR A 39 14.79 2.00 1.17
C TYR A 39 14.61 2.83 2.43
N HIS A 40 13.64 3.74 2.41
CA HIS A 40 13.15 4.41 3.60
C HIS A 40 12.04 3.58 4.27
N SER A 41 11.50 4.04 5.39
CA SER A 41 10.48 3.28 6.11
C SER A 41 9.20 3.02 5.30
N TRP A 42 8.79 3.94 4.42
CA TRP A 42 7.54 3.87 3.63
C TRP A 42 7.70 4.20 2.14
N THR A 43 8.91 4.45 1.67
CA THR A 43 9.17 4.77 0.26
C THR A 43 10.57 4.36 -0.13
N THR A 44 10.88 4.44 -1.42
CA THR A 44 12.26 4.35 -1.93
C THR A 44 12.65 5.64 -2.62
N SER A 45 13.95 5.90 -2.64
CA SER A 45 14.54 6.94 -3.48
C SER A 45 15.57 6.35 -4.43
N ILE A 46 15.64 6.88 -5.64
CA ILE A 46 16.58 6.46 -6.69
C ILE A 46 17.49 7.63 -6.99
N HIS A 47 18.79 7.41 -6.95
CA HIS A 47 19.79 8.46 -7.04
C HIS A 47 20.90 8.08 -8.01
N PHE A 48 21.40 9.06 -8.76
CA PHE A 48 22.70 8.99 -9.39
C PHE A 48 23.81 9.26 -8.36
N ILE A 49 25.01 8.78 -8.62
CA ILE A 49 26.17 9.03 -7.78
C ILE A 49 26.79 10.37 -8.19
N LYS A 50 26.71 11.37 -7.30
CA LYS A 50 27.29 12.70 -7.52
C LYS A 50 28.78 12.73 -7.22
N GLU A 51 29.19 12.16 -6.10
CA GLU A 51 30.57 12.09 -5.64
C GLU A 51 30.79 10.78 -4.89
N LEU A 52 31.99 10.23 -5.02
CA LEU A 52 32.42 9.04 -4.30
C LEU A 52 33.79 9.29 -3.65
N ASP A 53 33.86 9.12 -2.32
CA ASP A 53 35.09 9.02 -1.57
C ASP A 53 35.28 7.57 -1.09
N PRO A 54 36.11 6.76 -1.80
CA PRO A 54 36.31 5.36 -1.44
C PRO A 54 37.11 5.19 -0.13
N LYS A 55 37.94 6.18 0.22
CA LYS A 55 38.79 6.13 1.42
C LYS A 55 37.94 6.31 2.69
N GLU A 56 37.10 7.33 2.69
CA GLU A 56 36.18 7.62 3.81
C GLU A 56 34.87 6.84 3.69
N ARG A 57 34.67 6.13 2.58
CA ARG A 57 33.44 5.37 2.23
C ARG A 57 32.19 6.25 2.22
N ILE A 58 32.31 7.44 1.68
CA ILE A 58 31.21 8.39 1.55
C ILE A 58 30.73 8.41 0.11
N VAL A 59 29.40 8.29 -0.08
CA VAL A 59 28.74 8.55 -1.35
C VAL A 59 27.80 9.74 -1.21
N LYS A 60 27.87 10.69 -2.16
CA LYS A 60 26.93 11.79 -2.29
C LYS A 60 25.99 11.54 -3.46
N LEU A 61 24.76 11.98 -3.34
CA LEU A 61 23.63 11.63 -4.17
C LEU A 61 23.14 12.80 -5.04
N ALA A 62 22.59 12.49 -6.21
CA ALA A 62 21.87 13.40 -7.08
C ALA A 62 20.60 12.71 -7.64
N PRO A 63 19.41 13.28 -7.44
CA PRO A 63 19.12 14.43 -6.55
C PRO A 63 19.40 14.08 -5.08
N ILE A 64 19.40 15.07 -4.21
CA ILE A 64 19.39 14.80 -2.76
C ILE A 64 18.07 14.14 -2.37
N SER A 65 18.08 13.26 -1.37
CA SER A 65 16.86 12.61 -0.88
C SER A 65 15.90 13.63 -0.24
N THR A 66 14.61 13.47 -0.42
CA THR A 66 13.60 14.24 0.32
C THR A 66 13.58 13.84 1.81
N TRP A 67 13.83 12.55 2.07
CA TRP A 67 13.85 11.97 3.41
C TRP A 67 15.27 11.73 3.90
N PRO A 68 15.57 11.97 5.19
CA PRO A 68 16.87 11.66 5.74
C PRO A 68 17.14 10.15 5.71
N ILE A 69 18.34 9.77 5.27
CA ILE A 69 18.80 8.39 5.21
C ILE A 69 19.19 7.93 6.62
N GLY A 70 18.80 6.70 7.01
CA GLY A 70 19.07 6.18 8.35
C GLY A 70 18.16 6.77 9.44
N TYR A 71 17.04 7.32 9.06
CA TYR A 71 16.06 7.96 9.93
C TYR A 71 14.89 7.03 10.26
N TRP A 72 14.03 7.50 11.15
CA TRP A 72 12.85 6.79 11.61
C TRP A 72 13.27 5.48 12.29
N TRP A 73 12.67 4.37 11.96
CA TRP A 73 12.95 3.07 12.58
C TRP A 73 13.88 2.17 11.76
N GLU A 74 14.27 2.53 10.55
CA GLU A 74 15.27 1.80 9.77
C GLU A 74 16.66 2.43 9.90
N TYR A 75 17.31 2.22 11.03
CA TYR A 75 18.64 2.78 11.34
C TYR A 75 19.75 2.23 10.44
N ASN A 76 19.61 0.97 10.01
CA ASN A 76 20.48 0.35 9.01
C ASN A 76 19.75 0.36 7.67
N THR A 77 19.62 1.52 7.08
CA THR A 77 18.93 1.73 5.82
C THR A 77 19.47 0.81 4.75
N ARG A 78 18.58 0.03 4.16
CA ARG A 78 18.89 -0.85 3.04
C ARG A 78 19.10 -0.01 1.79
N TYR A 79 20.05 -0.43 0.96
CA TYR A 79 20.22 0.07 -0.39
C TYR A 79 20.74 -1.02 -1.30
N HIS A 80 20.59 -0.84 -2.59
CA HIS A 80 21.27 -1.62 -3.61
C HIS A 80 21.69 -0.71 -4.77
N VAL A 81 22.55 -1.24 -5.61
CA VAL A 81 23.06 -0.55 -6.80
C VAL A 81 22.44 -1.17 -8.03
N GLU A 82 22.04 -0.35 -8.98
CA GLU A 82 21.47 -0.79 -10.26
C GLU A 82 22.28 -0.21 -11.44
N ASN A 83 22.05 -0.76 -12.61
CA ASN A 83 22.62 -0.33 -13.89
C ASN A 83 24.17 -0.32 -13.90
N VAL A 84 24.77 -1.43 -13.44
CA VAL A 84 26.22 -1.65 -13.42
C VAL A 84 26.53 -2.94 -14.17
N ALA A 85 27.39 -2.85 -15.20
CA ALA A 85 27.72 -4.00 -16.06
C ALA A 85 28.31 -5.18 -15.27
N GLU A 86 29.17 -4.88 -14.28
CA GLU A 86 29.84 -5.90 -13.45
C GLU A 86 28.92 -6.59 -12.44
N ALA A 87 27.67 -6.11 -12.30
CA ALA A 87 26.63 -6.73 -11.50
C ALA A 87 25.68 -7.64 -12.31
N LEU A 88 25.96 -7.85 -13.60
CA LEU A 88 25.26 -8.82 -14.42
C LEU A 88 25.78 -10.22 -14.08
N ASP A 89 25.27 -10.84 -13.01
CA ASP A 89 25.81 -12.06 -12.42
C ASP A 89 24.78 -13.19 -12.18
N GLN A 90 23.49 -12.96 -12.54
CA GLN A 90 22.42 -13.93 -12.40
C GLN A 90 21.53 -14.04 -13.65
N PRO A 91 20.98 -15.23 -13.94
CA PRO A 91 20.02 -15.40 -15.02
C PRO A 91 18.78 -14.50 -14.86
N GLY A 92 18.34 -13.86 -15.95
CA GLY A 92 17.22 -12.93 -16.00
C GLY A 92 17.62 -11.46 -15.87
N GLU A 93 18.86 -11.18 -15.51
CA GLU A 93 19.38 -9.82 -15.44
C GLU A 93 19.74 -9.28 -16.82
N TRP A 94 19.69 -7.96 -16.95
CA TRP A 94 20.09 -7.25 -18.16
C TRP A 94 20.78 -5.94 -17.84
N TYR A 95 21.63 -5.51 -18.76
CA TYR A 95 22.34 -4.25 -18.68
C TYR A 95 22.33 -3.56 -20.06
N LEU A 96 22.00 -2.27 -20.07
CA LEU A 96 22.09 -1.41 -21.25
C LEU A 96 23.29 -0.46 -21.15
N ASP A 97 24.31 -0.70 -21.96
CA ASP A 97 25.37 0.28 -22.17
C ASP A 97 24.83 1.42 -23.04
N ARG A 98 24.56 2.56 -22.42
CA ARG A 98 24.03 3.74 -23.11
C ARG A 98 25.05 4.41 -24.03
N GLY A 99 26.34 4.22 -23.77
CA GLY A 99 27.43 4.77 -24.61
C GLY A 99 27.50 4.10 -25.96
N THR A 100 27.33 2.78 -26.00
CA THR A 100 27.39 1.97 -27.23
C THR A 100 26.02 1.60 -27.77
N GLY A 101 24.95 1.70 -26.97
CA GLY A 101 23.62 1.21 -27.29
C GLY A 101 23.51 -0.31 -27.24
N THR A 102 24.44 -1.00 -26.58
CA THR A 102 24.47 -2.46 -26.50
C THR A 102 23.66 -2.94 -25.30
N LEU A 103 22.63 -3.77 -25.55
CA LEU A 103 21.88 -4.47 -24.52
C LEU A 103 22.50 -5.86 -24.28
N SER A 104 22.93 -6.11 -23.07
CA SER A 104 23.39 -7.41 -22.58
C SER A 104 22.32 -8.04 -21.71
N TYR A 105 22.00 -9.31 -21.94
CA TYR A 105 21.01 -10.06 -21.18
C TYR A 105 21.56 -11.44 -20.83
N TRP A 106 21.42 -11.85 -19.56
CA TRP A 106 21.72 -13.20 -19.12
C TRP A 106 20.45 -14.06 -19.17
N PRO A 107 20.35 -15.00 -20.13
CA PRO A 107 19.10 -15.75 -20.32
C PRO A 107 18.68 -16.55 -19.10
N LEU A 108 17.36 -16.63 -18.86
CA LEU A 108 16.81 -17.57 -17.88
C LEU A 108 17.04 -19.01 -18.33
N PRO A 109 17.15 -19.99 -17.39
CA PRO A 109 17.30 -21.39 -17.74
C PRO A 109 16.17 -21.89 -18.64
N GLY A 110 16.52 -22.38 -19.83
CA GLY A 110 15.57 -22.92 -20.81
C GLY A 110 14.97 -21.91 -21.78
N GLU A 111 15.36 -20.63 -21.72
CA GLU A 111 14.98 -19.65 -22.75
C GLU A 111 15.67 -19.92 -24.08
N ASP A 112 14.89 -19.86 -25.16
CA ASP A 112 15.39 -19.92 -26.53
C ASP A 112 15.57 -18.50 -27.07
N MET A 113 16.82 -18.01 -27.06
CA MET A 113 17.19 -16.66 -27.48
C MET A 113 16.80 -16.34 -28.92
N THR A 114 16.49 -17.33 -29.76
CA THR A 114 15.97 -17.11 -31.13
C THR A 114 14.49 -16.71 -31.16
N LYS A 115 13.80 -16.83 -30.02
CA LYS A 115 12.37 -16.54 -29.86
C LYS A 115 12.09 -15.42 -28.84
N VAL A 116 13.12 -14.91 -28.20
CA VAL A 116 12.98 -13.81 -27.25
C VAL A 116 12.62 -12.54 -27.98
N GLU A 117 11.59 -11.87 -27.50
CA GLU A 117 11.20 -10.53 -27.97
C GLU A 117 11.75 -9.48 -26.98
N ALA A 118 12.51 -8.51 -27.48
CA ALA A 118 12.99 -7.38 -26.73
C ALA A 118 12.29 -6.09 -27.22
N ILE A 119 11.61 -5.40 -26.30
CA ILE A 119 10.88 -4.18 -26.61
C ILE A 119 11.55 -3.00 -25.94
N ALA A 120 12.01 -2.03 -26.74
CA ALA A 120 12.55 -0.76 -26.26
C ALA A 120 11.47 0.33 -26.46
N PRO A 121 10.88 0.87 -25.38
CA PRO A 121 9.91 1.94 -25.50
C PRO A 121 10.53 3.21 -26.10
N ILE A 122 9.82 3.85 -27.03
CA ILE A 122 10.20 5.16 -27.60
C ILE A 122 9.35 6.30 -27.06
N VAL A 123 8.24 5.98 -26.40
CA VAL A 123 7.38 6.94 -25.70
C VAL A 123 7.86 7.06 -24.26
N ARG A 124 8.36 8.23 -23.92
CA ARG A 124 9.05 8.41 -22.63
C ARG A 124 8.15 8.34 -21.41
N GLN A 125 6.93 8.89 -21.47
CA GLN A 125 6.08 8.96 -20.27
C GLN A 125 4.61 8.61 -20.58
N THR A 126 3.88 9.51 -21.24
CA THR A 126 2.44 9.35 -21.46
C THR A 126 2.16 8.94 -22.91
N LEU A 127 1.55 7.77 -23.08
CA LEU A 127 1.15 7.27 -24.39
C LEU A 127 -0.15 7.94 -24.87
N VAL A 128 -1.12 8.10 -23.96
CA VAL A 128 -2.42 8.72 -24.25
C VAL A 128 -2.72 9.81 -23.24
N ALA A 129 -3.00 11.03 -23.73
CA ALA A 129 -3.39 12.17 -22.90
C ALA A 129 -4.75 12.73 -23.33
N PHE A 130 -5.71 12.71 -22.43
CA PHE A 130 -6.97 13.44 -22.54
C PHE A 130 -6.81 14.82 -21.93
N LYS A 131 -6.93 15.87 -22.74
CA LYS A 131 -6.66 17.25 -22.33
C LYS A 131 -7.93 18.08 -22.39
N GLY A 132 -8.80 17.92 -21.41
CA GLY A 132 -9.86 18.86 -21.16
C GLY A 132 -9.30 20.17 -20.59
N ARG A 133 -10.18 21.15 -20.40
CA ARG A 133 -9.91 22.41 -19.70
C ARG A 133 -11.04 22.66 -18.70
N PRO A 134 -11.02 21.95 -17.56
CA PRO A 134 -12.13 22.00 -16.60
C PRO A 134 -12.36 23.42 -16.05
N GLU A 135 -11.31 24.23 -15.92
CA GLU A 135 -11.39 25.64 -15.54
C GLU A 135 -12.19 26.49 -16.55
N ALA A 136 -12.17 26.12 -17.81
CA ALA A 136 -12.94 26.73 -18.91
C ALA A 136 -14.24 25.97 -19.22
N LYS A 137 -14.62 24.99 -18.38
CA LYS A 137 -15.78 24.09 -18.58
C LYS A 137 -15.77 23.39 -19.93
N ARG A 138 -14.58 23.05 -20.44
CA ARG A 138 -14.40 22.26 -21.65
C ARG A 138 -13.91 20.87 -21.27
N PHE A 139 -14.67 19.87 -21.59
CA PHE A 139 -14.40 18.48 -21.20
C PHE A 139 -14.23 17.59 -22.42
N VAL A 140 -13.50 16.50 -22.23
CA VAL A 140 -13.48 15.36 -23.15
C VAL A 140 -14.55 14.40 -22.67
N GLU A 141 -15.57 14.11 -23.49
CA GLU A 141 -16.77 13.43 -23.00
C GLU A 141 -17.23 12.32 -23.95
N HIS A 142 -17.94 11.34 -23.38
CA HIS A 142 -18.69 10.29 -24.10
C HIS A 142 -17.84 9.41 -25.02
N LEU A 143 -16.58 9.17 -24.66
CA LEU A 143 -15.70 8.24 -25.36
C LEU A 143 -15.79 6.85 -24.73
N ARG A 144 -15.70 5.82 -25.56
CA ARG A 144 -15.63 4.44 -25.11
C ARG A 144 -14.45 3.72 -25.75
N PHE A 145 -13.56 3.21 -24.92
CA PHE A 145 -12.44 2.37 -25.29
C PHE A 145 -12.78 0.94 -24.91
N ARG A 146 -12.67 0.00 -25.85
CA ARG A 146 -12.97 -1.39 -25.60
C ARG A 146 -11.98 -2.30 -26.31
N GLY A 147 -11.39 -3.25 -25.58
CA GLY A 147 -10.48 -4.25 -26.12
C GLY A 147 -9.18 -3.67 -26.67
N ILE A 148 -8.72 -2.53 -26.10
CA ILE A 148 -7.48 -1.86 -26.52
C ILE A 148 -6.40 -2.13 -25.49
N SER A 149 -5.21 -2.51 -25.96
CA SER A 149 -3.99 -2.58 -25.14
C SER A 149 -3.19 -1.28 -25.24
N PHE A 150 -2.96 -0.63 -24.11
CA PHE A 150 -2.07 0.52 -23.94
C PHE A 150 -0.79 0.02 -23.25
N GLN A 151 0.34 0.03 -23.95
CA GLN A 151 1.54 -0.65 -23.46
C GLN A 151 2.81 0.12 -23.82
N HIS A 152 3.87 -0.17 -23.06
CA HIS A 152 5.26 0.20 -23.30
C HIS A 152 5.55 1.71 -23.27
N THR A 153 5.75 2.21 -22.05
CA THR A 153 6.36 3.54 -21.83
C THR A 153 7.67 3.41 -21.07
N GLU A 154 8.55 4.35 -21.28
CA GLU A 154 9.85 4.43 -20.60
C GLU A 154 9.67 4.98 -19.16
N CYS A 155 10.59 4.63 -18.27
CA CYS A 155 10.79 5.30 -16.99
C CYS A 155 11.82 6.43 -17.16
N LEU A 156 11.44 7.65 -16.82
CA LEU A 156 12.33 8.79 -16.89
C LEU A 156 12.98 9.08 -15.54
N LEU A 157 14.29 8.92 -15.46
CA LEU A 157 15.11 9.32 -14.32
C LEU A 157 16.06 10.44 -14.74
N ALA A 158 16.22 11.45 -13.89
CA ALA A 158 17.16 12.54 -14.11
C ALA A 158 17.80 12.98 -12.78
N PRO A 159 19.06 13.48 -12.79
CA PRO A 159 19.79 13.84 -11.57
C PRO A 159 19.17 14.98 -10.75
N ASP A 160 18.20 15.69 -11.28
CA ASP A 160 17.46 16.78 -10.63
C ASP A 160 16.01 16.41 -10.29
N MET A 161 15.59 15.17 -10.59
CA MET A 161 14.21 14.71 -10.42
C MET A 161 14.06 13.84 -9.18
N PRO A 162 13.42 14.32 -8.09
CA PRO A 162 13.12 13.50 -6.92
C PRO A 162 12.25 12.29 -7.26
N THR A 163 12.45 11.19 -6.54
CA THR A 163 11.78 9.91 -6.81
C THR A 163 11.12 9.29 -5.59
N ASP A 164 11.12 9.97 -4.46
CA ASP A 164 10.78 9.43 -3.15
C ASP A 164 9.44 9.94 -2.57
N GLN A 165 8.56 10.44 -3.42
CA GLN A 165 7.20 10.80 -3.00
C GLN A 165 6.38 9.53 -2.72
N GLN A 166 5.68 9.52 -1.60
CA GLN A 166 4.81 8.41 -1.24
C GLN A 166 3.75 8.17 -2.32
N GLY A 167 3.62 6.91 -2.74
CA GLY A 167 2.70 6.53 -3.80
C GLY A 167 3.15 6.86 -5.22
N ALA A 168 4.37 7.37 -5.41
CA ALA A 168 4.91 7.79 -6.72
C ALA A 168 4.00 8.81 -7.44
N THR A 169 3.44 9.76 -6.67
CA THR A 169 2.49 10.76 -7.17
C THR A 169 3.12 11.80 -8.09
N GLU A 170 4.44 11.86 -8.16
CA GLU A 170 5.20 12.72 -9.10
C GLU A 170 5.45 12.06 -10.46
N ARG A 171 5.18 10.75 -10.59
CA ARG A 171 5.45 9.99 -11.82
C ARG A 171 4.32 10.13 -12.83
N ALA A 172 4.66 10.16 -14.11
CA ALA A 172 3.68 10.30 -15.17
C ALA A 172 2.89 8.99 -15.39
N PRO A 173 1.59 9.05 -15.71
CA PRO A 173 0.85 7.85 -16.08
C PRO A 173 1.00 7.53 -17.57
N LEU A 174 0.89 6.24 -17.92
CA LEU A 174 0.78 5.79 -19.31
C LEU A 174 -0.46 6.37 -19.99
N VAL A 175 -1.60 6.41 -19.25
CA VAL A 175 -2.85 7.08 -19.67
C VAL A 175 -3.16 8.22 -18.69
N ALA A 176 -3.05 9.46 -19.17
CA ALA A 176 -3.33 10.67 -18.42
C ALA A 176 -4.68 11.29 -18.83
N ALA A 177 -5.48 11.69 -17.84
CA ALA A 177 -6.74 12.36 -18.12
C ALA A 177 -6.93 13.58 -17.23
N GLU A 178 -7.24 14.71 -17.85
CA GLU A 178 -7.70 15.93 -17.23
C GLU A 178 -9.02 16.36 -17.87
N GLY A 179 -10.04 16.63 -17.06
CA GLY A 179 -11.35 17.02 -17.57
C GLY A 179 -12.03 15.95 -18.44
N LEU A 180 -11.82 14.68 -18.12
CA LEU A 180 -12.49 13.56 -18.78
C LEU A 180 -13.79 13.22 -18.06
N ARG A 181 -14.91 13.12 -18.81
CA ARG A 181 -16.24 12.86 -18.24
C ARG A 181 -17.04 11.84 -19.05
N HIS A 182 -17.87 11.04 -18.35
CA HIS A 182 -18.80 10.09 -18.97
C HIS A 182 -18.11 9.14 -19.98
N CYS A 183 -16.84 8.83 -19.74
CA CYS A 183 -16.04 7.95 -20.59
C CYS A 183 -15.92 6.56 -19.98
N VAL A 184 -15.73 5.56 -20.84
CA VAL A 184 -15.66 4.16 -20.44
C VAL A 184 -14.42 3.51 -21.01
N PHE A 185 -13.63 2.89 -20.14
CA PHE A 185 -12.58 1.92 -20.49
C PHE A 185 -13.10 0.53 -20.10
N GLU A 186 -13.28 -0.34 -21.06
CA GLU A 186 -13.87 -1.67 -20.87
C GLU A 186 -13.07 -2.73 -21.62
N ASP A 187 -12.81 -3.86 -20.96
CA ASP A 187 -12.05 -4.98 -21.54
C ASP A 187 -10.67 -4.53 -22.11
N CYS A 188 -10.08 -3.47 -21.56
CA CYS A 188 -8.79 -2.93 -21.99
C CYS A 188 -7.63 -3.53 -21.20
N GLU A 189 -6.43 -3.36 -21.73
CA GLU A 189 -5.20 -3.67 -21.01
C GLU A 189 -4.33 -2.41 -20.87
N ILE A 190 -3.76 -2.19 -19.67
CA ILE A 190 -2.75 -1.18 -19.39
C ILE A 190 -1.56 -1.94 -18.80
N ALA A 191 -0.45 -2.00 -19.54
CA ALA A 191 0.66 -2.85 -19.13
C ALA A 191 2.03 -2.32 -19.56
N HIS A 192 3.08 -2.85 -18.95
CA HIS A 192 4.47 -2.55 -19.30
C HIS A 192 4.75 -1.02 -19.27
N ALA A 193 4.19 -0.32 -18.28
CA ALA A 193 4.47 1.09 -18.08
C ALA A 193 5.74 1.26 -17.23
N GLY A 194 6.64 2.11 -17.66
CA GLY A 194 7.85 2.43 -16.87
C GLY A 194 7.53 3.19 -15.58
N GLU A 195 6.36 3.84 -15.51
CA GLU A 195 5.89 4.60 -14.34
C GLU A 195 4.46 4.20 -13.98
N ASN A 196 3.52 5.16 -13.78
CA ASN A 196 2.14 4.86 -13.40
C ASN A 196 1.28 4.36 -14.58
N GLY A 197 0.20 3.66 -14.28
CA GLY A 197 -0.72 3.15 -15.31
C GLY A 197 -1.73 4.20 -15.80
N LEU A 198 -2.80 4.43 -15.03
CA LEU A 198 -3.90 5.34 -15.37
C LEU A 198 -4.05 6.43 -14.32
N TRP A 199 -4.27 7.67 -14.74
CA TRP A 199 -4.57 8.77 -13.85
C TRP A 199 -5.78 9.58 -14.33
N LEU A 200 -6.87 9.56 -13.53
CA LEU A 200 -8.00 10.47 -13.66
C LEU A 200 -7.77 11.66 -12.72
N ASP A 201 -7.21 12.73 -13.27
CA ASP A 201 -6.81 13.94 -12.56
C ASP A 201 -7.93 15.00 -12.62
N ARG A 202 -7.65 16.23 -12.33
CA ARG A 202 -8.54 17.40 -12.18
C ARG A 202 -9.72 17.41 -13.14
N GLY A 203 -10.92 17.57 -12.60
CA GLY A 203 -12.17 17.68 -13.36
C GLY A 203 -12.65 16.40 -14.02
N CYS A 204 -12.05 15.24 -13.70
CA CYS A 204 -12.52 13.94 -14.18
C CYS A 204 -13.71 13.45 -13.35
N SER A 205 -14.85 13.19 -13.98
CA SER A 205 -16.05 12.70 -13.28
C SER A 205 -16.86 11.73 -14.12
N ASP A 206 -17.61 10.87 -13.42
CA ASP A 206 -18.58 9.96 -14.04
C ASP A 206 -17.96 9.00 -15.08
N ASN A 207 -16.65 8.68 -14.92
CA ASN A 207 -15.96 7.72 -15.78
C ASN A 207 -16.04 6.31 -15.20
N VAL A 208 -15.99 5.32 -16.07
CA VAL A 208 -16.00 3.89 -15.71
C VAL A 208 -14.78 3.19 -16.27
N VAL A 209 -14.01 2.55 -15.41
CA VAL A 209 -12.92 1.64 -15.77
C VAL A 209 -13.34 0.26 -15.28
N ARG A 210 -13.64 -0.64 -16.20
CA ARG A 210 -14.16 -1.97 -15.84
C ARG A 210 -13.62 -3.09 -16.70
N ARG A 211 -13.46 -4.26 -16.07
CA ARG A 211 -12.97 -5.49 -16.72
C ARG A 211 -11.63 -5.28 -17.44
N CYS A 212 -10.82 -4.35 -16.94
CA CYS A 212 -9.50 -4.07 -17.49
C CYS A 212 -8.44 -4.90 -16.79
N ARG A 213 -7.38 -5.27 -17.51
CA ARG A 213 -6.14 -5.81 -16.96
C ARG A 213 -5.13 -4.67 -16.82
N ILE A 214 -4.66 -4.45 -15.61
CA ILE A 214 -3.67 -3.39 -15.31
C ILE A 214 -2.50 -4.09 -14.62
N ARG A 215 -1.36 -4.19 -15.31
CA ARG A 215 -0.28 -5.07 -14.84
C ARG A 215 1.10 -4.61 -15.28
N ASP A 216 2.13 -5.11 -14.58
CA ASP A 216 3.54 -4.90 -14.89
C ASP A 216 3.88 -3.41 -15.06
N LEU A 217 3.86 -2.71 -13.91
CA LEU A 217 4.04 -1.27 -13.87
C LEU A 217 5.26 -0.91 -13.03
N GLY A 218 6.00 0.09 -13.47
CA GLY A 218 7.12 0.64 -12.70
C GLY A 218 6.69 1.28 -11.39
N ALA A 219 5.45 1.80 -11.33
CA ALA A 219 4.90 2.47 -10.17
C ALA A 219 3.46 2.02 -9.85
N SER A 220 2.54 2.95 -9.58
CA SER A 220 1.15 2.67 -9.17
C SER A 220 0.24 2.36 -10.37
N ALA A 221 -0.85 1.61 -10.11
CA ALA A 221 -1.73 1.21 -11.19
C ALA A 221 -2.76 2.28 -11.55
N VAL A 222 -3.54 2.77 -10.58
CA VAL A 222 -4.63 3.72 -10.86
C VAL A 222 -4.64 4.86 -9.84
N PHE A 223 -4.73 6.08 -10.36
CA PHE A 223 -4.96 7.29 -9.57
C PHE A 223 -6.34 7.89 -9.88
N LEU A 224 -7.09 8.19 -8.82
CA LEU A 224 -8.35 8.94 -8.85
C LEU A 224 -8.19 10.17 -7.96
N GLY A 225 -7.95 11.33 -8.56
CA GLY A 225 -7.83 12.59 -7.82
C GLY A 225 -6.55 13.37 -8.09
N PRO A 226 -6.53 14.65 -7.69
CA PRO A 226 -5.39 15.54 -7.89
C PRO A 226 -4.30 15.34 -6.84
N LYS A 227 -3.09 15.79 -7.18
CA LYS A 227 -1.93 15.76 -6.27
C LYS A 227 -2.08 16.66 -5.04
N ALA A 228 -2.79 17.77 -5.17
CA ALA A 228 -2.92 18.80 -4.16
C ALA A 228 -4.37 19.22 -3.92
N ASP A 229 -4.69 19.60 -2.67
CA ASP A 229 -6.05 19.98 -2.28
C ASP A 229 -6.56 21.25 -2.98
N GLY A 230 -5.70 22.19 -3.33
CA GLY A 230 -6.08 23.41 -4.02
C GLY A 230 -6.77 23.17 -5.36
N ASP A 231 -6.33 22.17 -6.10
CA ASP A 231 -6.93 21.76 -7.38
C ASP A 231 -8.26 21.03 -7.17
N ALA A 232 -8.38 20.24 -6.11
CA ALA A 232 -9.57 19.44 -5.82
C ALA A 232 -10.82 20.29 -5.55
N ALA A 233 -10.67 21.42 -4.87
CA ALA A 233 -11.79 22.28 -4.52
C ALA A 233 -12.42 22.98 -5.74
N SER A 234 -11.61 23.34 -6.74
CA SER A 234 -12.06 24.07 -7.93
C SER A 234 -12.41 23.17 -9.11
N MET A 235 -11.80 21.99 -9.18
CA MET A 235 -11.94 21.03 -10.27
C MET A 235 -12.09 19.61 -9.71
N PRO A 236 -13.25 19.29 -9.11
CA PRO A 236 -13.43 18.03 -8.37
C PRO A 236 -13.26 16.81 -9.26
N VAL A 237 -12.70 15.76 -8.65
CA VAL A 237 -12.67 14.40 -9.21
C VAL A 237 -13.67 13.57 -8.43
N GLU A 238 -14.71 13.12 -9.09
CA GLU A 238 -15.84 12.52 -8.38
C GLU A 238 -16.65 11.55 -9.23
N ARG A 239 -17.37 10.64 -8.57
CA ARG A 239 -18.27 9.65 -9.19
C ARG A 239 -17.62 8.79 -10.27
N ASN A 240 -16.30 8.59 -10.20
CA ASN A 240 -15.63 7.63 -11.05
C ASN A 240 -15.78 6.22 -10.48
N VAL A 241 -15.90 5.24 -11.34
CA VAL A 241 -16.09 3.83 -10.99
C VAL A 241 -14.93 3.00 -11.51
N LEU A 242 -14.22 2.36 -10.60
CA LEU A 242 -13.19 1.35 -10.88
C LEU A 242 -13.74 -0.01 -10.44
N ASP A 243 -14.28 -0.78 -11.38
CA ASP A 243 -15.07 -1.98 -11.07
C ASP A 243 -14.63 -3.22 -11.84
N ASN A 244 -14.50 -4.34 -11.14
CA ASN A 244 -14.22 -5.65 -11.72
C ASN A 244 -12.94 -5.68 -12.58
N ASN A 245 -11.86 -5.04 -12.11
CA ASN A 245 -10.58 -5.02 -12.81
C ASN A 245 -9.59 -5.99 -12.16
N PHE A 246 -8.70 -6.55 -12.98
CA PHE A 246 -7.57 -7.34 -12.54
C PHE A 246 -6.31 -6.47 -12.55
N ILE A 247 -5.90 -6.03 -11.35
CA ILE A 247 -4.81 -5.10 -11.08
C ILE A 247 -3.69 -5.88 -10.40
N GLN A 248 -2.57 -6.09 -11.09
CA GLN A 248 -1.54 -6.98 -10.59
C GLN A 248 -0.13 -6.56 -11.03
N GLY A 249 0.83 -6.62 -10.08
CA GLY A 249 2.23 -6.41 -10.40
C GLY A 249 2.51 -4.96 -10.78
N GLY A 250 2.80 -4.16 -9.79
CA GLY A 250 3.32 -2.80 -9.92
C GLY A 250 4.45 -2.60 -8.92
N SER A 251 4.88 -1.35 -8.76
CA SER A 251 5.98 -1.02 -7.85
C SER A 251 7.33 -1.65 -8.27
N HIS A 252 7.52 -1.97 -9.55
CA HIS A 252 8.76 -2.64 -9.99
C HIS A 252 9.98 -1.72 -9.92
N ILE A 253 9.79 -0.43 -10.14
CA ILE A 253 10.85 0.59 -10.08
C ILE A 253 10.65 1.48 -8.84
N PHE A 254 9.48 2.10 -8.71
CA PHE A 254 9.13 2.95 -7.57
C PHE A 254 8.41 2.14 -6.51
N ARG A 255 9.16 1.47 -5.65
CA ARG A 255 8.64 0.44 -4.75
C ARG A 255 7.68 0.97 -3.69
N GLY A 256 7.72 2.26 -3.34
CA GLY A 256 6.76 2.93 -2.44
C GLY A 256 5.39 3.23 -3.06
N SER A 257 5.07 2.68 -4.23
CA SER A 257 3.83 2.91 -4.94
C SER A 257 2.71 1.92 -4.57
N GLN A 258 1.53 2.09 -5.15
CA GLN A 258 0.27 1.51 -4.67
C GLN A 258 -0.55 0.89 -5.81
N GLY A 259 -1.44 -0.04 -5.47
CA GLY A 259 -2.39 -0.58 -6.44
C GLY A 259 -3.38 0.50 -6.91
N VAL A 260 -4.16 1.04 -5.99
CA VAL A 260 -5.14 2.10 -6.28
C VAL A 260 -4.98 3.24 -5.29
N TRP A 261 -4.95 4.46 -5.80
CA TRP A 261 -4.91 5.68 -5.02
C TRP A 261 -6.15 6.53 -5.29
N VAL A 262 -6.95 6.80 -4.25
CA VAL A 262 -8.13 7.67 -4.27
C VAL A 262 -7.81 8.87 -3.40
N GLY A 263 -7.20 9.88 -3.98
CA GLY A 263 -6.70 11.04 -3.24
C GLY A 263 -7.51 12.28 -3.46
N ARG A 264 -7.88 12.98 -2.38
CA ARG A 264 -8.53 14.30 -2.42
C ARG A 264 -9.72 14.36 -3.37
N SER A 265 -10.52 13.32 -3.40
CA SER A 265 -11.62 13.13 -4.33
C SER A 265 -12.80 12.46 -3.65
N SER A 266 -13.99 12.56 -4.21
CA SER A 266 -15.22 12.15 -3.53
C SER A 266 -16.15 11.31 -4.39
N HIS A 267 -17.07 10.57 -3.72
CA HIS A 267 -18.09 9.75 -4.37
C HIS A 267 -17.55 8.72 -5.39
N ASN A 268 -16.26 8.41 -5.37
CA ASN A 268 -15.70 7.39 -6.24
C ASN A 268 -15.98 5.99 -5.69
N GLN A 269 -16.03 5.02 -6.58
CA GLN A 269 -16.27 3.63 -6.24
C GLN A 269 -15.10 2.76 -6.73
N VAL A 270 -14.51 2.02 -5.81
CA VAL A 270 -13.49 0.99 -6.09
C VAL A 270 -14.09 -0.33 -5.66
N THR A 271 -14.62 -1.09 -6.63
CA THR A 271 -15.46 -2.25 -6.34
C THR A 271 -15.06 -3.49 -7.13
N HIS A 272 -15.17 -4.66 -6.50
CA HIS A 272 -14.96 -5.96 -7.14
C HIS A 272 -13.62 -6.10 -7.89
N ASN A 273 -12.58 -5.38 -7.49
CA ASN A 273 -11.28 -5.53 -8.12
C ASN A 273 -10.47 -6.64 -7.42
N GLU A 274 -9.68 -7.32 -8.22
CA GLU A 274 -8.57 -8.15 -7.76
C GLU A 274 -7.31 -7.29 -7.75
N ILE A 275 -6.69 -7.08 -6.57
CA ILE A 275 -5.53 -6.18 -6.42
C ILE A 275 -4.41 -6.93 -5.69
N ALA A 276 -3.29 -7.17 -6.38
CA ALA A 276 -2.20 -7.95 -5.82
C ALA A 276 -0.81 -7.53 -6.33
N ASP A 277 0.21 -7.95 -5.59
CA ASP A 277 1.62 -7.83 -5.98
C ASP A 277 2.09 -6.36 -6.07
N PHE A 278 1.80 -5.57 -5.01
CA PHE A 278 2.32 -4.22 -4.81
C PHE A 278 3.21 -4.15 -3.55
N CYS A 279 4.30 -3.39 -3.65
CA CYS A 279 5.32 -3.39 -2.59
C CYS A 279 4.98 -2.54 -1.36
N HIS A 280 3.91 -1.72 -1.38
CA HIS A 280 3.59 -0.87 -0.24
C HIS A 280 2.12 -0.94 0.19
N ILE A 281 1.18 -0.46 -0.63
CA ILE A 281 -0.25 -0.37 -0.30
C ILE A 281 -1.11 -0.97 -1.41
N GLY A 282 -2.19 -1.68 -1.05
CA GLY A 282 -3.17 -2.16 -2.02
C GLY A 282 -4.09 -1.05 -2.50
N ILE A 283 -4.91 -0.48 -1.59
CA ILE A 283 -5.81 0.64 -1.87
C ILE A 283 -5.56 1.74 -0.85
N SER A 284 -5.33 2.98 -1.29
CA SER A 284 -5.16 4.17 -0.45
C SER A 284 -6.29 5.15 -0.67
N VAL A 285 -6.84 5.75 0.41
CA VAL A 285 -7.91 6.76 0.34
C VAL A 285 -7.53 8.00 1.15
N GLY A 286 -7.82 9.20 0.61
CA GLY A 286 -7.60 10.50 1.26
C GLY A 286 -6.29 11.16 0.85
N HIS A 287 -5.20 10.80 1.51
CA HIS A 287 -3.84 11.29 1.25
C HIS A 287 -3.60 12.76 1.61
N SER A 288 -4.20 13.20 2.72
CA SER A 288 -3.97 14.53 3.32
C SER A 288 -3.65 14.35 4.79
N TRP A 289 -2.41 14.70 5.21
CA TRP A 289 -1.95 14.46 6.59
C TRP A 289 -2.71 15.28 7.63
N GLY A 290 -3.13 14.63 8.70
CA GLY A 290 -3.79 15.25 9.84
C GLY A 290 -5.25 15.63 9.60
N TYR A 291 -5.72 16.69 10.26
CA TYR A 291 -7.13 17.07 10.31
C TYR A 291 -7.47 18.28 9.42
N ALA A 292 -6.59 18.66 8.51
CA ALA A 292 -6.88 19.75 7.58
C ALA A 292 -8.06 19.40 6.66
N PRO A 293 -8.91 20.37 6.28
CA PRO A 293 -9.97 20.15 5.31
C PRO A 293 -9.43 19.60 3.99
N THR A 294 -10.13 18.65 3.42
CA THR A 294 -9.81 18.03 2.13
C THR A 294 -11.08 17.72 1.37
N SER A 295 -10.97 17.47 0.06
CA SER A 295 -12.09 17.06 -0.78
C SER A 295 -12.35 15.53 -0.74
N ALA A 296 -11.65 14.79 0.11
CA ALA A 296 -11.89 13.36 0.26
C ALA A 296 -13.10 13.11 1.16
N HIS A 297 -14.19 12.57 0.59
CA HIS A 297 -15.39 12.17 1.34
C HIS A 297 -16.27 11.23 0.51
N ASP A 298 -17.18 10.51 1.15
CA ASP A 298 -18.20 9.66 0.52
C ASP A 298 -17.67 8.68 -0.55
N ASN A 299 -16.45 8.19 -0.41
CA ASN A 299 -15.90 7.16 -1.31
C ASN A 299 -16.34 5.76 -0.86
N LEU A 300 -16.50 4.86 -1.80
CA LEU A 300 -16.84 3.46 -1.56
C LEU A 300 -15.71 2.53 -1.99
N VAL A 301 -15.17 1.77 -1.04
CA VAL A 301 -14.21 0.67 -1.29
C VAL A 301 -14.90 -0.62 -0.89
N ALA A 302 -15.38 -1.41 -1.87
CA ALA A 302 -16.22 -2.56 -1.54
C ALA A 302 -16.00 -3.78 -2.43
N PHE A 303 -16.14 -4.97 -1.84
CA PHE A 303 -16.03 -6.25 -2.54
C PHE A 303 -14.70 -6.45 -3.28
N ASN A 304 -13.63 -5.78 -2.88
CA ASN A 304 -12.32 -6.03 -3.47
C ASN A 304 -11.64 -7.22 -2.80
N HIS A 305 -10.82 -7.92 -3.56
CA HIS A 305 -9.89 -8.93 -3.07
C HIS A 305 -8.47 -8.35 -3.15
N VAL A 306 -7.86 -8.09 -1.99
CA VAL A 306 -6.58 -7.39 -1.86
C VAL A 306 -5.59 -8.29 -1.15
N HIS A 307 -4.49 -8.65 -1.83
CA HIS A 307 -3.53 -9.59 -1.24
C HIS A 307 -2.13 -9.48 -1.85
N HIS A 308 -1.16 -10.14 -1.22
CA HIS A 308 0.26 -10.08 -1.59
C HIS A 308 0.74 -8.62 -1.68
N ILE A 309 0.55 -7.90 -0.58
CA ILE A 309 0.91 -6.47 -0.45
C ILE A 309 2.12 -6.33 0.49
N SER A 310 2.93 -5.32 0.26
CA SER A 310 4.20 -5.00 0.93
C SER A 310 5.31 -6.00 0.64
N ASN A 311 5.04 -7.28 0.47
CA ASN A 311 5.94 -8.36 0.05
C ASN A 311 7.34 -8.33 0.72
N GLY A 312 7.41 -7.98 2.01
CA GLY A 312 8.66 -7.85 2.77
C GLY A 312 9.46 -6.58 2.49
N MET A 313 8.96 -5.66 1.69
CA MET A 313 9.71 -4.46 1.27
C MET A 313 9.66 -3.32 2.27
N PHE A 314 8.48 -3.00 2.78
CA PHE A 314 8.26 -1.85 3.65
C PHE A 314 7.64 -2.21 4.98
N SER A 315 7.70 -1.26 5.91
CA SER A 315 7.11 -1.37 7.24
C SER A 315 5.79 -0.61 7.36
N ASP A 316 5.60 0.51 6.75
CA ASP A 316 4.51 1.46 7.04
C ASP A 316 3.44 1.42 5.94
N GLY A 317 2.79 0.28 5.77
CA GLY A 317 1.81 0.07 4.72
C GLY A 317 0.68 -0.89 5.13
N GLY A 318 -0.28 -1.08 4.23
CA GLY A 318 -1.43 -1.92 4.48
C GLY A 318 -2.17 -2.38 3.22
N GLY A 319 -3.05 -3.36 3.39
CA GLY A 319 -3.93 -3.81 2.31
C GLY A 319 -4.88 -2.70 1.88
N ILE A 320 -5.61 -2.11 2.83
CA ILE A 320 -6.41 -0.89 2.64
C ILE A 320 -5.93 0.16 3.64
N TYR A 321 -5.60 1.33 3.15
CA TYR A 321 -4.97 2.41 3.89
C TYR A 321 -5.76 3.71 3.73
N THR A 322 -5.88 4.50 4.78
CA THR A 322 -6.50 5.82 4.73
C THR A 322 -5.61 6.86 5.39
N LEU A 323 -5.65 8.11 4.90
CA LEU A 323 -4.82 9.19 5.39
C LEU A 323 -5.57 10.52 5.36
N GLY A 324 -5.79 11.13 6.52
CA GLY A 324 -6.55 12.36 6.68
C GLY A 324 -8.05 12.16 6.77
N ILE A 325 -8.79 13.25 6.91
CA ILE A 325 -10.24 13.21 7.04
C ILE A 325 -10.90 12.69 5.75
N SER A 326 -11.87 11.78 5.89
CA SER A 326 -12.65 11.28 4.75
C SER A 326 -14.05 10.86 5.20
N PRO A 327 -14.88 11.83 5.68
CA PRO A 327 -16.17 11.53 6.25
C PRO A 327 -17.11 10.88 5.22
N GLY A 328 -17.95 9.97 5.67
CA GLY A 328 -18.88 9.24 4.80
C GLY A 328 -18.23 8.16 3.92
N THR A 329 -16.91 8.03 3.93
CA THR A 329 -16.22 6.94 3.23
C THR A 329 -16.54 5.59 3.88
N VAL A 330 -16.85 4.59 3.05
CA VAL A 330 -17.22 3.24 3.47
C VAL A 330 -16.26 2.21 2.88
N ILE A 331 -15.66 1.41 3.75
CA ILE A 331 -14.81 0.25 3.41
C ILE A 331 -15.56 -1.00 3.82
N ARG A 332 -16.11 -1.76 2.85
CA ARG A 332 -16.99 -2.89 3.19
C ARG A 332 -16.86 -4.10 2.28
N ASN A 333 -17.15 -5.27 2.84
CA ASN A 333 -17.20 -6.54 2.10
C ASN A 333 -15.91 -6.87 1.33
N ASN A 334 -14.77 -6.30 1.74
CA ASN A 334 -13.49 -6.63 1.14
C ASN A 334 -12.88 -7.86 1.81
N VAL A 335 -12.10 -8.61 1.06
CA VAL A 335 -11.21 -9.65 1.56
C VAL A 335 -9.77 -9.15 1.44
N VAL A 336 -9.05 -9.11 2.56
CA VAL A 336 -7.67 -8.61 2.63
C VAL A 336 -6.80 -9.65 3.33
N HIS A 337 -5.72 -10.08 2.66
CA HIS A 337 -4.80 -11.06 3.25
C HIS A 337 -3.39 -11.00 2.66
N ASP A 338 -2.45 -11.75 3.25
CA ASP A 338 -1.07 -11.81 2.80
C ASP A 338 -0.43 -10.41 2.64
N VAL A 339 -0.53 -9.60 3.70
CA VAL A 339 0.12 -8.29 3.78
C VAL A 339 1.37 -8.44 4.64
N THR A 340 2.54 -8.47 4.02
CA THR A 340 3.79 -8.87 4.67
C THR A 340 4.75 -7.69 4.82
N PRO A 341 5.00 -7.19 6.05
CA PRO A 341 5.96 -6.09 6.27
C PRO A 341 7.40 -6.56 6.10
N THR A 342 8.32 -5.59 6.06
CA THR A 342 9.75 -5.93 6.12
C THR A 342 10.09 -6.64 7.44
N PRO A 343 10.89 -7.72 7.39
CA PRO A 343 11.31 -8.42 8.61
C PRO A 343 12.17 -7.58 9.54
N LEU A 344 12.76 -6.50 9.04
CA LEU A 344 13.61 -5.62 9.83
C LEU A 344 12.80 -4.71 10.77
N MET A 345 11.55 -4.43 10.44
CA MET A 345 10.64 -3.60 11.24
C MET A 345 9.20 -4.10 11.08
N PRO A 346 8.71 -4.92 11.97
CA PRO A 346 7.36 -5.49 11.90
C PRO A 346 6.26 -4.49 12.34
N VAL A 347 6.48 -3.20 12.14
CA VAL A 347 5.48 -2.13 12.36
C VAL A 347 4.89 -1.79 11.01
N GLY A 348 3.76 -2.28 10.65
CA GLY A 348 3.18 -2.13 9.32
C GLY A 348 2.93 -3.49 8.68
N GLY A 349 2.47 -3.51 7.43
CA GLY A 349 1.88 -4.70 6.85
C GLY A 349 0.53 -4.99 7.52
N CYS A 350 -0.24 -3.93 7.75
CA CYS A 350 -1.56 -4.01 8.36
C CYS A 350 -2.62 -4.42 7.33
N GLY A 351 -3.70 -5.00 7.80
CA GLY A 351 -4.84 -5.31 6.96
C GLY A 351 -5.58 -4.04 6.54
N ILE A 352 -6.27 -3.41 7.50
CA ILE A 352 -6.87 -2.08 7.34
C ILE A 352 -6.14 -1.10 8.26
N TYR A 353 -5.62 -0.05 7.66
CA TYR A 353 -4.77 0.93 8.33
C TYR A 353 -5.34 2.34 8.20
N HIS A 354 -5.79 2.90 9.30
CA HIS A 354 -6.15 4.31 9.44
C HIS A 354 -4.94 5.10 9.92
N ASP A 355 -4.27 5.79 9.02
CA ASP A 355 -3.11 6.61 9.34
C ASP A 355 -3.53 8.04 9.72
N GLU A 356 -2.56 8.92 9.83
CA GLU A 356 -2.61 10.25 10.42
C GLU A 356 -3.87 11.07 10.07
N GLY A 357 -4.72 11.28 11.07
CA GLY A 357 -5.91 12.11 10.96
C GLY A 357 -7.12 11.45 10.31
N SER A 358 -7.07 10.14 10.01
CA SER A 358 -8.22 9.41 9.44
C SER A 358 -9.48 9.60 10.26
N THR A 359 -10.55 10.13 9.63
CA THR A 359 -11.74 10.59 10.37
C THR A 359 -13.03 10.27 9.63
N GLY A 360 -14.04 9.79 10.38
CA GLY A 360 -15.41 9.62 9.90
C GLY A 360 -15.60 8.47 8.92
N ILE A 361 -14.78 7.44 9.00
CA ILE A 361 -14.74 6.30 8.08
C ILE A 361 -15.46 5.10 8.70
N LEU A 362 -16.31 4.45 7.90
CA LEU A 362 -16.98 3.22 8.27
C LEU A 362 -16.28 2.01 7.65
N VAL A 363 -15.86 1.07 8.50
CA VAL A 363 -15.27 -0.22 8.13
C VAL A 363 -16.25 -1.32 8.54
N GLU A 364 -16.91 -1.98 7.58
CA GLU A 364 -17.91 -2.99 7.92
C GLU A 364 -17.89 -4.22 7.00
N ASN A 365 -18.22 -5.37 7.56
CA ASN A 365 -18.35 -6.64 6.82
C ASN A 365 -17.07 -7.03 6.03
N ASN A 366 -15.89 -6.65 6.47
CA ASN A 366 -14.64 -7.07 5.83
C ASN A 366 -14.11 -8.36 6.48
N VAL A 367 -13.35 -9.12 5.71
CA VAL A 367 -12.58 -10.25 6.20
C VAL A 367 -11.10 -9.97 5.99
N VAL A 368 -10.35 -9.88 7.08
CA VAL A 368 -8.92 -9.56 7.10
C VAL A 368 -8.18 -10.69 7.82
N TYR A 369 -7.20 -11.29 7.15
CA TYR A 369 -6.46 -12.40 7.75
C TYR A 369 -5.02 -12.50 7.20
N ASP A 370 -4.15 -13.24 7.92
CA ASP A 370 -2.77 -13.49 7.55
C ASP A 370 -2.00 -12.21 7.17
N VAL A 371 -2.07 -11.22 8.05
CA VAL A 371 -1.34 -9.97 7.90
C VAL A 371 -0.21 -9.90 8.92
N GLY A 372 0.91 -9.33 8.54
CA GLY A 372 2.13 -9.42 9.35
C GLY A 372 2.14 -8.54 10.60
N ALA A 373 1.31 -7.50 10.64
CA ALA A 373 1.14 -6.64 11.81
C ALA A 373 -0.33 -6.67 12.28
N ALA A 374 -0.98 -5.51 12.42
CA ALA A 374 -2.35 -5.43 12.87
C ALA A 374 -3.36 -5.76 11.76
N ALA A 375 -4.36 -6.57 12.07
CA ALA A 375 -5.51 -6.73 11.17
C ALA A 375 -6.32 -5.42 11.06
N TYR A 376 -6.41 -4.66 12.17
CA TYR A 376 -6.96 -3.32 12.23
C TYR A 376 -6.01 -2.38 12.99
N HIS A 377 -5.53 -1.34 12.34
CA HIS A 377 -4.66 -0.33 12.91
C HIS A 377 -5.26 1.07 12.81
N GLN A 378 -5.23 1.81 13.93
CA GLN A 378 -5.48 3.25 13.99
C GLN A 378 -4.23 3.95 14.48
N HIS A 379 -3.57 4.76 13.62
CA HIS A 379 -2.40 5.55 14.04
C HIS A 379 -2.86 6.69 14.94
N TYR A 380 -3.59 7.67 14.39
CA TYR A 380 -4.44 8.61 15.12
C TYR A 380 -5.54 9.14 14.20
N GLY A 381 -6.65 9.51 14.78
CA GLY A 381 -7.83 9.94 14.04
C GLY A 381 -9.06 9.90 14.94
N ARG A 382 -10.23 10.22 14.40
CA ARG A 382 -11.43 10.34 15.22
C ARG A 382 -12.68 9.79 14.55
N GLU A 383 -13.58 9.27 15.38
CA GLU A 383 -14.94 8.89 15.00
C GLU A 383 -15.01 7.84 13.88
N ASN A 384 -13.96 7.00 13.74
CA ASN A 384 -14.00 5.86 12.84
C ASN A 384 -14.81 4.72 13.47
N VAL A 385 -15.47 3.92 12.66
CA VAL A 385 -16.28 2.78 13.14
C VAL A 385 -15.86 1.52 12.43
N ALA A 386 -15.42 0.51 13.19
CA ALA A 386 -15.19 -0.85 12.71
C ALA A 386 -16.28 -1.76 13.26
N ARG A 387 -17.17 -2.28 12.39
CA ARG A 387 -18.28 -3.13 12.83
C ARG A 387 -18.53 -4.34 11.93
N ASN A 388 -18.94 -5.43 12.54
CA ASN A 388 -19.30 -6.67 11.85
C ASN A 388 -18.21 -7.18 10.90
N ASN A 389 -16.92 -7.04 11.28
CA ASN A 389 -15.80 -7.56 10.51
C ASN A 389 -15.27 -8.86 11.12
N ILE A 390 -14.53 -9.63 10.33
CA ILE A 390 -13.69 -10.72 10.80
C ILE A 390 -12.23 -10.26 10.68
N PHE A 391 -11.53 -10.16 11.81
CA PHE A 391 -10.12 -9.88 11.91
C PHE A 391 -9.41 -11.12 12.44
N ALA A 392 -8.69 -11.85 11.59
CA ALA A 392 -8.13 -13.14 11.94
C ALA A 392 -6.61 -13.19 11.65
N PHE A 393 -5.85 -13.79 12.56
CA PHE A 393 -4.44 -14.07 12.37
C PHE A 393 -3.64 -12.83 11.93
N GLY A 394 -3.97 -11.65 12.45
CA GLY A 394 -3.11 -10.48 12.40
C GLY A 394 -1.89 -10.75 13.29
N GLY A 395 -0.70 -10.48 12.84
CA GLY A 395 0.57 -10.69 13.51
C GLY A 395 0.56 -10.83 15.04
N ARG A 396 1.53 -10.25 15.75
CA ARG A 396 1.52 -10.27 17.22
C ARG A 396 0.39 -9.39 17.81
N ASP A 397 0.05 -8.31 17.14
CA ASP A 397 -0.80 -7.23 17.64
C ASP A 397 -2.04 -7.03 16.74
N PRO A 398 -3.08 -7.87 16.84
CA PRO A 398 -4.16 -7.91 15.86
C PRO A 398 -5.03 -6.64 15.80
N ILE A 399 -5.20 -5.91 16.92
CA ILE A 399 -5.96 -4.65 16.99
C ILE A 399 -5.13 -3.63 17.75
N THR A 400 -4.89 -2.47 17.14
CA THR A 400 -3.95 -1.48 17.65
C THR A 400 -4.51 -0.07 17.60
N CYS A 401 -4.00 0.81 18.49
CA CYS A 401 -4.18 2.25 18.47
C CYS A 401 -2.89 2.93 18.93
N ALA A 402 -2.31 3.75 18.08
CA ALA A 402 -1.17 4.58 18.43
C ALA A 402 -1.61 6.02 18.76
N ARG A 403 -0.71 6.85 19.22
CA ARG A 403 -0.88 8.29 19.49
C ARG A 403 -2.22 8.65 20.14
N PRO A 404 -2.36 8.53 21.49
CA PRO A 404 -3.56 8.90 22.22
C PRO A 404 -3.95 10.37 22.03
N GLU A 405 -5.24 10.62 21.83
CA GLU A 405 -5.83 11.95 21.70
C GLU A 405 -7.05 12.10 22.63
N GLU A 406 -7.50 13.34 22.88
CA GLU A 406 -8.55 13.65 23.84
C GLU A 406 -9.98 13.36 23.33
N HIS A 407 -10.17 13.06 22.05
CA HIS A 407 -11.46 12.72 21.44
C HIS A 407 -11.60 11.20 21.21
N LEU A 408 -12.82 10.76 20.88
CA LEU A 408 -13.07 9.36 20.49
C LEU A 408 -12.29 9.02 19.21
N SER A 409 -11.38 8.08 19.35
CA SER A 409 -10.55 7.61 18.24
C SER A 409 -11.36 6.72 17.30
N TYR A 410 -11.89 5.62 17.84
CA TYR A 410 -12.77 4.74 17.09
C TYR A 410 -13.71 3.92 17.98
N THR A 411 -14.79 3.43 17.36
CA THR A 411 -15.69 2.43 17.90
C THR A 411 -15.42 1.09 17.23
N PHE A 412 -15.24 0.03 18.03
CA PHE A 412 -15.01 -1.34 17.59
C PHE A 412 -16.15 -2.22 18.10
N GLU A 413 -17.12 -2.55 17.22
CA GLU A 413 -18.34 -3.21 17.67
C GLU A 413 -18.80 -4.38 16.80
N GLY A 414 -19.27 -5.43 17.45
CA GLY A 414 -19.85 -6.58 16.77
C GLY A 414 -18.88 -7.29 15.83
N ASN A 415 -17.58 -7.22 16.08
CA ASN A 415 -16.57 -7.89 15.27
C ASN A 415 -16.22 -9.26 15.83
N ILE A 416 -15.68 -10.13 14.99
CA ILE A 416 -15.00 -11.36 15.40
C ILE A 416 -13.49 -11.12 15.29
N ALA A 417 -12.76 -11.27 16.39
CA ALA A 417 -11.30 -11.17 16.40
C ALA A 417 -10.69 -12.54 16.77
N LEU A 418 -9.96 -13.13 15.83
CA LEU A 418 -9.34 -14.44 15.95
C LEU A 418 -7.82 -14.31 16.03
N SER A 419 -7.23 -14.80 17.10
CA SER A 419 -5.78 -14.79 17.32
C SER A 419 -5.20 -16.21 17.32
N ASN A 420 -3.90 -16.29 17.18
CA ASN A 420 -3.09 -17.48 17.42
C ASN A 420 -1.82 -17.18 18.25
N ALA A 421 -1.72 -15.95 18.74
CA ALA A 421 -0.53 -15.43 19.45
C ALA A 421 -0.81 -15.08 20.91
N GLY A 422 -2.01 -15.36 21.43
CA GLY A 422 -2.41 -15.07 22.80
C GLY A 422 -2.74 -13.60 23.07
N GLN A 423 -2.91 -12.78 22.03
CA GLN A 423 -3.24 -11.36 22.14
C GLN A 423 -4.49 -11.06 21.32
N ALA A 424 -5.45 -10.33 21.90
CA ALA A 424 -6.59 -9.75 21.20
C ALA A 424 -6.33 -8.30 20.79
N THR A 425 -5.68 -7.52 21.66
CA THR A 425 -5.29 -6.14 21.38
C THR A 425 -3.85 -5.89 21.84
N SER A 426 -3.15 -4.98 21.16
CA SER A 426 -1.75 -4.65 21.44
C SER A 426 -1.52 -4.12 22.84
N ASP A 427 -0.39 -4.48 23.45
CA ASP A 427 0.13 -3.90 24.67
C ASP A 427 1.01 -2.66 24.38
N HIS A 428 1.66 -2.62 23.23
CA HIS A 428 2.52 -1.53 22.79
C HIS A 428 1.71 -0.37 22.18
N PHE A 429 1.01 -0.59 21.06
CA PHE A 429 0.04 0.34 20.49
C PHE A 429 -1.35 0.05 21.09
N SER A 430 -1.45 0.33 22.38
CA SER A 430 -2.55 -0.13 23.20
C SER A 430 -3.82 0.71 23.02
N PRO A 431 -4.93 0.10 22.56
CA PRO A 431 -6.22 0.78 22.54
C PRO A 431 -6.69 1.26 23.92
N MET A 432 -6.13 0.71 25.01
CA MET A 432 -6.42 1.15 26.36
C MET A 432 -5.92 2.57 26.65
N LYS A 433 -4.86 3.00 25.98
CA LYS A 433 -4.30 4.35 26.11
C LYS A 433 -5.09 5.39 25.32
N CYS A 434 -5.87 4.98 24.32
CA CYS A 434 -6.69 5.84 23.47
C CYS A 434 -8.13 5.90 23.97
N LYS A 435 -8.86 6.97 23.65
CA LYS A 435 -10.30 7.01 23.84
C LYS A 435 -10.98 6.16 22.77
N THR A 436 -11.29 4.91 23.13
CA THR A 436 -11.88 3.91 22.25
C THR A 436 -13.11 3.28 22.89
N GLU A 437 -14.10 2.93 22.08
CA GLU A 437 -15.25 2.16 22.49
C GLU A 437 -15.20 0.76 21.92
N PHE A 438 -15.34 -0.26 22.77
CA PHE A 438 -15.40 -1.67 22.39
C PHE A 438 -16.69 -2.26 22.95
N ARG A 439 -17.48 -2.95 22.09
CA ARG A 439 -18.75 -3.55 22.49
C ARG A 439 -19.22 -4.67 21.55
N ARG A 440 -19.88 -5.66 22.12
CA ARG A 440 -20.51 -6.80 21.42
C ARG A 440 -19.54 -7.56 20.49
N ASN A 441 -18.27 -7.62 20.84
CA ASN A 441 -17.26 -8.34 20.08
C ASN A 441 -17.15 -9.80 20.54
N LEU A 442 -16.76 -10.67 19.64
CA LEU A 442 -16.42 -12.04 19.92
C LEU A 442 -14.92 -12.25 19.72
N TYR A 443 -14.24 -12.70 20.75
CA TYR A 443 -12.80 -12.94 20.74
C TYR A 443 -12.52 -14.43 20.88
N TRP A 444 -11.51 -14.91 20.18
CA TRP A 444 -11.05 -16.28 20.31
C TRP A 444 -9.56 -16.41 20.00
N ASP A 445 -8.84 -17.21 20.80
CA ASP A 445 -7.49 -17.64 20.45
C ASP A 445 -7.49 -19.12 20.11
N THR A 446 -6.92 -19.47 18.94
CA THR A 446 -6.91 -20.85 18.45
C THR A 446 -6.06 -21.81 19.27
N SER A 447 -5.20 -21.30 20.17
CA SER A 447 -4.48 -22.12 21.16
C SER A 447 -5.38 -22.62 22.30
N GLY A 448 -6.61 -22.10 22.40
CA GLY A 448 -7.55 -22.37 23.49
C GLY A 448 -7.24 -21.62 24.79
N LYS A 449 -6.25 -20.76 24.81
CA LYS A 449 -5.95 -19.87 25.93
C LYS A 449 -6.79 -18.61 25.87
N GLU A 450 -7.06 -18.02 27.03
CA GLU A 450 -7.67 -16.69 27.08
C GLU A 450 -6.70 -15.65 26.51
N PRO A 451 -7.09 -14.90 25.46
CA PRO A 451 -6.23 -13.88 24.90
C PRO A 451 -6.10 -12.68 25.84
N LEU A 452 -4.94 -12.03 25.82
CA LEU A 452 -4.70 -10.80 26.56
C LEU A 452 -5.20 -9.56 25.78
N PHE A 453 -5.63 -8.57 26.53
CA PHE A 453 -6.12 -7.28 26.01
C PHE A 453 -5.20 -6.16 26.51
N SER A 454 -4.38 -5.63 25.64
CA SER A 454 -3.37 -4.62 26.03
C SER A 454 -2.49 -5.06 27.23
N GLY A 455 -2.15 -6.35 27.26
CA GLY A 455 -1.34 -6.97 28.32
C GLY A 455 -2.09 -7.36 29.59
N VAL A 456 -3.41 -7.14 29.69
CA VAL A 456 -4.22 -7.51 30.86
C VAL A 456 -5.25 -8.59 30.51
N SER A 457 -5.84 -9.22 31.53
CA SER A 457 -6.93 -10.20 31.37
C SER A 457 -8.20 -9.55 30.83
N PHE A 458 -9.11 -10.35 30.24
CA PHE A 458 -10.40 -9.87 29.77
C PHE A 458 -11.23 -9.20 30.87
N ALA A 459 -11.22 -9.75 32.07
CA ALA A 459 -11.93 -9.18 33.21
C ALA A 459 -11.39 -7.80 33.62
N GLU A 460 -10.08 -7.59 33.55
CA GLU A 460 -9.44 -6.28 33.79
C GLU A 460 -9.74 -5.28 32.69
N TRP A 461 -9.71 -5.73 31.44
CA TRP A 461 -10.11 -4.94 30.29
C TRP A 461 -11.57 -4.45 30.43
N GLN A 462 -12.50 -5.33 30.80
CA GLN A 462 -13.91 -4.96 31.02
C GLN A 462 -14.11 -3.94 32.15
N ARG A 463 -13.26 -3.95 33.20
CA ARG A 463 -13.29 -2.93 34.25
C ARG A 463 -12.98 -1.53 33.75
N THR A 464 -12.29 -1.39 32.62
CA THR A 464 -12.09 -0.08 31.97
C THR A 464 -13.35 0.48 31.30
N GLY A 465 -14.43 -0.28 31.26
CA GLY A 465 -15.69 0.09 30.62
C GLY A 465 -15.87 -0.47 29.21
N ARG A 466 -14.82 -1.05 28.63
CA ARG A 466 -14.84 -1.66 27.30
C ARG A 466 -15.45 -3.07 27.35
N ASP A 467 -15.98 -3.54 26.23
CA ASP A 467 -16.39 -4.93 25.98
C ASP A 467 -17.27 -5.60 27.08
N ARG A 468 -18.07 -4.81 27.81
CA ARG A 468 -18.91 -5.35 28.89
C ARG A 468 -19.92 -6.40 28.41
N ASP A 469 -20.34 -6.31 27.16
CA ASP A 469 -21.30 -7.19 26.49
C ASP A 469 -20.62 -8.10 25.42
N SER A 470 -19.30 -8.16 25.43
CA SER A 470 -18.49 -9.00 24.54
C SER A 470 -18.17 -10.34 25.21
N ARG A 471 -17.67 -11.31 24.42
CA ARG A 471 -17.39 -12.67 24.90
C ARG A 471 -16.07 -13.20 24.33
N ILE A 472 -15.48 -14.12 25.08
CA ILE A 472 -14.47 -15.04 24.59
C ILE A 472 -15.15 -16.38 24.36
N ALA A 473 -15.27 -16.79 23.09
CA ALA A 473 -15.80 -18.09 22.70
C ALA A 473 -15.38 -18.44 21.26
N ASP A 474 -15.29 -19.76 20.99
CA ASP A 474 -15.05 -20.25 19.63
C ASP A 474 -16.14 -19.75 18.67
N PRO A 475 -15.81 -18.97 17.63
CA PRO A 475 -16.77 -18.52 16.64
C PRO A 475 -17.45 -19.64 15.86
N GLN A 476 -16.91 -20.86 15.90
CA GLN A 476 -17.37 -22.02 15.16
C GLN A 476 -17.38 -21.80 13.64
N PHE A 477 -16.25 -21.35 13.11
CA PHE A 477 -16.04 -21.33 11.67
C PHE A 477 -16.05 -22.76 11.08
N TYR A 478 -16.40 -22.91 9.80
CA TYR A 478 -16.31 -24.21 9.14
C TYR A 478 -14.89 -24.76 9.16
N ASP A 479 -13.89 -23.96 8.75
CA ASP A 479 -12.47 -24.33 8.85
C ASP A 479 -11.56 -23.09 8.88
N ALA A 480 -11.37 -22.51 10.05
CA ALA A 480 -10.51 -21.33 10.22
C ALA A 480 -9.04 -21.57 9.78
N LYS A 481 -8.53 -22.82 9.88
CA LYS A 481 -7.17 -23.18 9.44
C LYS A 481 -7.01 -23.10 7.93
N ARG A 482 -8.06 -23.38 7.19
CA ARG A 482 -8.11 -23.25 5.73
C ARG A 482 -8.72 -21.93 5.28
N ARG A 483 -8.90 -20.99 6.19
CA ARG A 483 -9.47 -19.65 5.92
C ARG A 483 -10.92 -19.68 5.45
N ASP A 484 -11.66 -20.75 5.78
CA ASP A 484 -13.11 -20.81 5.62
C ASP A 484 -13.77 -20.20 6.86
N PHE A 485 -14.01 -18.89 6.81
CA PHE A 485 -14.61 -18.10 7.88
C PHE A 485 -16.13 -18.07 7.84
N ARG A 486 -16.79 -18.94 7.09
CA ARG A 486 -18.24 -19.12 7.19
C ARG A 486 -18.59 -19.68 8.56
N LEU A 487 -19.65 -19.16 9.15
CA LEU A 487 -20.10 -19.57 10.47
C LEU A 487 -21.02 -20.80 10.41
N LYS A 488 -20.81 -21.76 11.29
CA LYS A 488 -21.74 -22.91 11.48
C LYS A 488 -23.04 -22.44 12.11
N PRO A 489 -24.18 -23.12 11.84
CA PRO A 489 -25.39 -22.91 12.59
C PRO A 489 -25.14 -23.14 14.11
N GLY A 490 -25.59 -22.23 14.95
CA GLY A 490 -25.30 -22.29 16.38
C GLY A 490 -24.06 -21.54 16.85
N SER A 491 -23.32 -20.90 15.93
CA SER A 491 -22.23 -20.00 16.30
C SER A 491 -22.64 -18.96 17.33
N PRO A 492 -21.87 -18.74 18.40
CA PRO A 492 -22.15 -17.69 19.38
C PRO A 492 -22.13 -16.28 18.74
N ALA A 493 -21.39 -16.08 17.65
CA ALA A 493 -21.40 -14.81 16.93
C ALA A 493 -22.78 -14.47 16.38
N LEU A 494 -23.50 -15.45 15.82
CA LEU A 494 -24.85 -15.24 15.30
C LEU A 494 -25.84 -14.88 16.43
N ALA A 495 -25.71 -15.53 17.58
CA ALA A 495 -26.52 -15.21 18.75
C ALA A 495 -26.23 -13.80 19.32
N MET A 496 -25.02 -13.26 19.09
CA MET A 496 -24.64 -11.90 19.45
C MET A 496 -25.04 -10.85 18.39
N GLY A 497 -25.67 -11.27 17.28
CA GLY A 497 -26.12 -10.38 16.21
C GLY A 497 -25.12 -10.15 15.09
N PHE A 498 -24.03 -10.92 15.01
CA PHE A 498 -23.13 -10.90 13.88
C PHE A 498 -23.84 -11.36 12.60
N ARG A 499 -23.71 -10.59 11.54
CA ARG A 499 -24.30 -10.92 10.24
C ARG A 499 -23.27 -11.61 9.36
N PRO A 500 -23.55 -12.79 8.78
CA PRO A 500 -22.63 -13.46 7.88
C PRO A 500 -22.17 -12.56 6.74
N ILE A 501 -20.89 -12.64 6.42
CA ILE A 501 -20.26 -11.84 5.36
C ILE A 501 -20.23 -12.68 4.08
N PRO A 502 -20.72 -12.18 2.94
CA PRO A 502 -20.68 -12.89 1.66
C PRO A 502 -19.27 -12.82 1.03
N ILE A 503 -18.33 -13.59 1.59
CA ILE A 503 -16.89 -13.58 1.25
C ILE A 503 -16.69 -13.92 -0.23
N GLU A 504 -17.50 -14.81 -0.77
CA GLU A 504 -17.46 -15.28 -2.15
C GLU A 504 -17.82 -14.22 -3.21
N GLN A 505 -18.35 -13.08 -2.76
CA GLN A 505 -18.66 -11.95 -3.65
C GLN A 505 -17.50 -10.95 -3.79
N ALA A 506 -16.42 -11.11 -3.02
CA ALA A 506 -15.24 -10.26 -3.15
C ALA A 506 -14.39 -10.68 -4.36
N GLY A 507 -13.77 -9.69 -5.02
CA GLY A 507 -12.98 -9.90 -6.21
C GLY A 507 -13.79 -9.89 -7.49
N LEU A 508 -13.23 -10.50 -8.54
CA LEU A 508 -13.78 -10.48 -9.88
C LEU A 508 -15.09 -11.26 -9.99
N TYR A 509 -15.97 -10.79 -10.85
CA TYR A 509 -17.25 -11.46 -11.13
C TYR A 509 -17.53 -11.58 -12.62
N GLY A 510 -18.54 -12.38 -13.00
CA GLY A 510 -19.00 -12.57 -14.37
C GLY A 510 -18.50 -13.87 -15.00
N GLU A 511 -17.83 -13.81 -16.14
CA GLU A 511 -17.38 -15.00 -16.88
C GLU A 511 -16.38 -15.84 -16.08
N ALA A 512 -16.55 -17.15 -16.06
CA ALA A 512 -15.71 -18.07 -15.28
C ALA A 512 -14.20 -17.93 -15.60
N ALA A 513 -13.85 -17.70 -16.87
CA ALA A 513 -12.45 -17.50 -17.28
C ALA A 513 -11.85 -16.21 -16.72
N TRP A 514 -12.66 -15.14 -16.57
CA TRP A 514 -12.27 -13.89 -15.95
C TRP A 514 -12.07 -14.06 -14.44
N VAL A 515 -13.05 -14.62 -13.76
CA VAL A 515 -13.00 -14.90 -12.32
C VAL A 515 -11.81 -15.80 -11.95
N ALA A 516 -11.48 -16.77 -12.81
CA ALA A 516 -10.35 -17.68 -12.60
C ALA A 516 -8.97 -17.08 -13.00
N ALA A 517 -8.92 -15.89 -13.59
CA ALA A 517 -7.65 -15.33 -14.08
C ALA A 517 -6.59 -15.13 -12.97
N PRO A 518 -6.94 -14.65 -11.76
CA PRO A 518 -5.96 -14.49 -10.67
C PRO A 518 -5.32 -15.81 -10.20
N SER A 519 -6.05 -16.91 -10.21
CA SER A 519 -5.52 -18.21 -9.77
C SER A 519 -4.46 -18.81 -10.71
N LYS A 520 -4.30 -18.26 -11.91
CA LYS A 520 -3.25 -18.65 -12.87
C LYS A 520 -1.92 -17.97 -12.63
N VAL A 521 -1.88 -16.96 -11.78
CA VAL A 521 -0.65 -16.26 -11.41
C VAL A 521 0.17 -17.16 -10.48
N ARG A 522 1.37 -17.49 -10.90
CA ARG A 522 2.32 -18.21 -10.04
C ARG A 522 3.00 -17.22 -9.11
N ARG A 523 2.99 -17.51 -7.83
CA ARG A 523 3.69 -16.76 -6.79
C ARG A 523 4.56 -17.72 -5.99
N GLU A 524 5.77 -17.27 -5.67
CA GLU A 524 6.56 -17.96 -4.67
C GLU A 524 5.90 -17.78 -3.30
N PRO A 525 5.94 -18.82 -2.44
CA PRO A 525 5.44 -18.68 -1.07
C PRO A 525 6.17 -17.53 -0.36
N LEU A 526 5.42 -16.67 0.29
CA LEU A 526 6.01 -15.62 1.13
C LEU A 526 6.85 -16.28 2.23
N PRO A 527 8.09 -15.83 2.45
CA PRO A 527 8.91 -16.38 3.53
C PRO A 527 8.23 -16.13 4.88
N PRO A 528 8.33 -17.06 5.84
CA PRO A 528 7.83 -16.84 7.17
C PRO A 528 8.50 -15.58 7.75
N LEU A 529 7.70 -14.74 8.42
CA LEU A 529 8.24 -13.56 9.07
C LEU A 529 9.34 -13.98 10.07
N PRO A 530 10.54 -13.43 9.97
CA PRO A 530 11.58 -13.69 10.97
C PRO A 530 11.12 -13.15 12.34
N PRO A 531 11.64 -13.71 13.43
CA PRO A 531 11.38 -13.15 14.75
C PRO A 531 11.81 -11.67 14.77
N PRO A 532 11.11 -10.81 15.50
CA PRO A 532 11.46 -9.40 15.59
C PRO A 532 12.92 -9.25 16.04
N PRO A 533 13.68 -8.34 15.43
CA PRO A 533 15.06 -8.10 15.84
C PRO A 533 15.11 -7.67 17.31
N PRO A 534 16.18 -7.98 18.03
CA PRO A 534 16.37 -7.47 19.39
C PRO A 534 16.29 -5.93 19.37
N PRO A 535 15.79 -5.32 20.44
CA PRO A 535 15.72 -3.86 20.51
C PRO A 535 17.12 -3.26 20.26
N PRO A 536 17.22 -2.16 19.51
CA PRO A 536 18.49 -1.52 19.24
C PRO A 536 19.16 -1.12 20.55
N PRO A 537 20.49 -1.17 20.65
CA PRO A 537 21.19 -0.71 21.82
C PRO A 537 20.84 0.78 22.08
N PRO A 538 20.77 1.19 23.35
CA PRO A 538 20.49 2.59 23.67
C PRO A 538 21.48 3.48 22.93
N ARG A 539 20.97 4.51 22.25
CA ARG A 539 21.82 5.48 21.56
C ARG A 539 22.78 6.11 22.55
N PRO A 540 24.07 6.22 22.24
CA PRO A 540 24.93 7.06 23.06
C PRO A 540 24.31 8.46 23.08
N MET A 541 24.10 9.02 24.28
CA MET A 541 23.74 10.42 24.42
C MET A 541 24.95 11.23 23.94
N VAL A 542 24.83 11.85 22.78
CA VAL A 542 25.79 12.82 22.23
C VAL A 542 25.45 14.21 22.76
#